data_61d355e208c58634a7c89eb8eb69b6c6
#
_entry.id   61d355e208c58634a7c89eb8eb69b6c6
#
_cell.length_a   1.000
_cell.length_b   1.000
_cell.length_c   1.000
_cell.angle_alpha   90.00
_cell.angle_beta   90.00
_cell.angle_gamma   90.00
#
_symmetry.space_group_name_H-M   'P 1'
#
loop_
_entity.id
_entity.type
_entity.pdbx_description
1 polymer ?
#
loop_
_entity_poly.entity_id
_entity_poly.type
_entity_poly.pdbx_seq_one_letter_code
_entity_poly.pdbx_strand_id
1 'polypeptide(L)'
;MCEQDLDARLTSLLDAKMHGIAFSAYTEGQTPGDRLSRDQIERRMAIIAPHFKWIRAFSVTEGNELIPLVAKEMGLNTLVGAWLGTDSAKNREEIDTLVALAHEGVVDVAAVGNEVLYRDEISEDELLEYMADARARLPASVPMGYVDAYYEFEDRPRVTDACDVILSNCYPFWEGCAHPYAILYMQDMYRRLQKVARGKRIIITETGWPSAGGHFYGAESSPQGAYLYFLKAMEWAAEENIEMFYFSSFDEPWKVAGEAGEGDVGAYWGLWDKSERFKYAPIP
;
A
#
# COMPACT_ATOMS: atom_id res chain seq x y z
N MET A 1 28.13 -7.60 5.88
CA MET A 1 27.40 -6.86 6.93
C MET A 1 27.22 -7.82 8.08
N CYS A 2 27.52 -7.44 9.31
CA CYS A 2 27.37 -8.30 10.47
C CYS A 2 25.89 -8.34 10.88
N GLU A 3 25.42 -9.46 11.40
CA GLU A 3 24.02 -9.63 11.85
C GLU A 3 23.63 -8.60 12.92
N GLN A 4 24.53 -8.32 13.86
CA GLN A 4 24.35 -7.27 14.88
C GLN A 4 24.16 -5.85 14.32
N ASP A 5 24.71 -5.55 13.14
CA ASP A 5 24.52 -4.26 12.47
C ASP A 5 23.09 -4.17 11.87
N LEU A 6 22.57 -5.27 11.32
CA LEU A 6 21.21 -5.33 10.80
C LEU A 6 20.15 -5.19 11.91
N ASP A 7 20.37 -5.84 13.06
CA ASP A 7 19.47 -5.76 14.20
C ASP A 7 19.40 -4.34 14.78
N ALA A 8 20.53 -3.66 14.88
CA ALA A 8 20.58 -2.27 15.34
C ALA A 8 19.83 -1.32 14.38
N ARG A 9 19.96 -1.52 13.09
CA ARG A 9 19.25 -0.74 12.05
C ARG A 9 17.75 -0.98 12.10
N LEU A 10 17.32 -2.23 12.23
CA LEU A 10 15.91 -2.59 12.38
C LEU A 10 15.31 -1.92 13.62
N THR A 11 15.97 -2.06 14.79
CA THR A 11 15.51 -1.43 16.02
C THR A 11 15.37 0.07 15.85
N SER A 12 16.35 0.73 15.23
CA SER A 12 16.31 2.18 14.97
C SER A 12 15.12 2.58 14.11
N LEU A 13 14.79 1.80 13.05
CA LEU A 13 13.63 2.06 12.19
C LEU A 13 12.30 1.88 12.94
N LEU A 14 12.18 0.80 13.71
CA LEU A 14 10.96 0.51 14.46
C LEU A 14 10.69 1.57 15.54
N ASP A 15 11.74 2.05 16.22
CA ASP A 15 11.64 3.08 17.27
C ASP A 15 11.35 4.48 16.69
N ALA A 16 11.88 4.79 15.51
CA ALA A 16 11.68 6.09 14.84
C ALA A 16 10.27 6.29 14.28
N LYS A 17 9.42 5.27 14.25
CA LYS A 17 8.13 5.20 13.56
C LYS A 17 8.27 5.55 12.08
N MET A 18 8.26 4.55 11.25
CA MET A 18 8.30 4.66 9.79
C MET A 18 7.08 5.39 9.25
N HIS A 19 7.14 5.86 8.00
CA HIS A 19 6.04 6.62 7.40
C HIS A 19 4.75 5.81 7.40
N GLY A 20 4.66 4.73 6.64
CA GLY A 20 3.40 4.01 6.49
C GLY A 20 3.52 2.54 6.12
N ILE A 21 2.43 1.83 6.30
CA ILE A 21 2.29 0.43 5.95
C ILE A 21 0.92 0.16 5.32
N ALA A 22 0.88 -0.68 4.29
CA ALA A 22 -0.36 -1.23 3.77
C ALA A 22 -0.93 -2.22 4.80
N PHE A 23 -2.17 -1.95 5.25
CA PHE A 23 -2.80 -2.72 6.32
C PHE A 23 -3.63 -3.87 5.76
N SER A 24 -3.22 -5.10 6.06
CA SER A 24 -4.01 -6.29 5.79
C SER A 24 -4.82 -6.68 7.02
N ALA A 25 -6.14 -6.64 6.91
CA ALA A 25 -7.04 -7.00 8.00
C ALA A 25 -7.49 -8.47 7.97
N TYR A 26 -7.41 -9.16 6.83
CA TYR A 26 -7.88 -10.54 6.66
C TYR A 26 -6.98 -11.53 7.38
N THR A 27 -7.58 -12.44 8.14
CA THR A 27 -6.89 -13.53 8.83
C THR A 27 -6.94 -14.82 8.02
N GLU A 28 -6.26 -15.86 8.51
CA GLU A 28 -6.27 -17.17 7.84
C GLU A 28 -7.71 -17.68 7.66
N GLY A 29 -8.04 -18.09 6.44
CA GLY A 29 -9.38 -18.56 6.06
C GLY A 29 -10.33 -17.47 5.61
N GLN A 30 -9.94 -16.21 5.66
CA GLN A 30 -10.70 -15.07 5.11
C GLN A 30 -10.12 -14.60 3.77
N THR A 31 -10.99 -14.05 2.95
CA THR A 31 -10.66 -13.44 1.64
C THR A 31 -11.40 -12.10 1.48
N PRO A 32 -11.02 -11.24 0.53
CA PRO A 32 -11.84 -10.11 0.14
C PRO A 32 -13.28 -10.55 -0.16
N GLY A 33 -14.27 -9.82 0.40
CA GLY A 33 -15.69 -10.20 0.40
C GLY A 33 -16.16 -10.73 1.76
N ASP A 34 -15.25 -11.23 2.60
CA ASP A 34 -15.61 -11.58 3.97
C ASP A 34 -15.72 -10.33 4.84
N ARG A 35 -16.76 -10.29 5.69
CA ARG A 35 -16.97 -9.16 6.58
C ARG A 35 -15.97 -9.17 7.73
N LEU A 36 -15.19 -8.08 7.83
CA LEU A 36 -14.25 -7.87 8.92
C LEU A 36 -14.92 -7.43 10.21
N SER A 37 -14.42 -7.91 11.35
CA SER A 37 -14.88 -7.47 12.67
C SER A 37 -13.97 -6.35 13.23
N ARG A 38 -14.54 -5.49 14.05
CA ARG A 38 -13.79 -4.42 14.74
C ARG A 38 -12.68 -5.00 15.61
N ASP A 39 -12.97 -6.02 16.41
CA ASP A 39 -12.00 -6.66 17.32
C ASP A 39 -10.78 -7.21 16.56
N GLN A 40 -11.00 -7.77 15.37
CA GLN A 40 -9.94 -8.27 14.50
C GLN A 40 -9.05 -7.14 13.99
N ILE A 41 -9.66 -6.03 13.57
CA ILE A 41 -8.94 -4.84 13.10
C ILE A 41 -8.13 -4.22 14.25
N GLU A 42 -8.75 -4.04 15.43
CA GLU A 42 -8.10 -3.48 16.62
C GLU A 42 -6.89 -4.32 17.04
N ARG A 43 -7.04 -5.65 17.10
CA ARG A 43 -5.95 -6.56 17.46
C ARG A 43 -4.76 -6.41 16.50
N ARG A 44 -4.99 -6.44 15.20
CA ARG A 44 -3.94 -6.31 14.19
C ARG A 44 -3.34 -4.90 14.15
N MET A 45 -4.18 -3.88 14.27
CA MET A 45 -3.74 -2.49 14.30
C MET A 45 -2.83 -2.22 15.50
N ALA A 46 -3.13 -2.78 16.67
CA ALA A 46 -2.31 -2.65 17.88
C ALA A 46 -0.87 -3.18 17.70
N ILE A 47 -0.67 -4.15 16.81
CA ILE A 47 0.66 -4.70 16.49
C ILE A 47 1.49 -3.69 15.69
N ILE A 48 0.88 -2.99 14.73
CA ILE A 48 1.61 -2.12 13.81
C ILE A 48 1.70 -0.66 14.28
N ALA A 49 0.72 -0.17 15.03
CA ALA A 49 0.61 1.23 15.45
C ALA A 49 1.84 1.78 16.22
N PRO A 50 2.57 0.98 17.01
CA PRO A 50 3.81 1.47 17.63
C PRO A 50 4.91 1.85 16.64
N HIS A 51 4.92 1.27 15.43
CA HIS A 51 6.03 1.31 14.48
C HIS A 51 5.79 2.20 13.27
N PHE A 52 4.55 2.64 13.03
CA PHE A 52 4.19 3.43 11.85
C PHE A 52 3.40 4.69 12.23
N LYS A 53 3.46 5.70 11.35
CA LYS A 53 2.71 6.95 11.48
C LYS A 53 1.40 6.91 10.70
N TRP A 54 1.36 6.10 9.63
CA TRP A 54 0.25 6.01 8.68
C TRP A 54 -0.11 4.56 8.40
N ILE A 55 -1.40 4.33 8.12
CA ILE A 55 -1.87 3.10 7.48
C ILE A 55 -2.50 3.41 6.13
N ARG A 56 -2.45 2.44 5.23
CA ARG A 56 -3.24 2.44 4.00
C ARG A 56 -4.29 1.35 4.05
N ALA A 57 -5.56 1.73 3.83
CA ALA A 57 -6.69 0.84 3.61
C ALA A 57 -7.06 0.85 2.13
N PHE A 58 -7.41 -0.32 1.57
CA PHE A 58 -7.65 -0.50 0.13
C PHE A 58 -9.10 -0.30 -0.29
N SER A 59 -10.04 -0.63 0.60
CA SER A 59 -11.48 -0.61 0.39
C SER A 59 -12.18 -0.06 1.64
N VAL A 60 -13.43 0.32 1.51
CA VAL A 60 -14.26 0.87 2.58
C VAL A 60 -15.63 0.20 2.70
N THR A 61 -15.72 -1.06 2.26
CA THR A 61 -16.93 -1.88 2.38
C THR A 61 -16.61 -3.19 3.10
N GLU A 62 -17.62 -3.97 3.47
CA GLU A 62 -17.49 -5.31 4.06
C GLU A 62 -16.69 -5.35 5.37
N GLY A 63 -16.80 -4.29 6.18
CA GLY A 63 -16.06 -4.14 7.43
C GLY A 63 -14.76 -3.35 7.29
N ASN A 64 -14.25 -3.12 6.06
CA ASN A 64 -13.05 -2.30 5.84
C ASN A 64 -13.30 -0.82 6.21
N GLU A 65 -14.53 -0.35 6.19
CA GLU A 65 -14.93 0.98 6.65
C GLU A 65 -14.55 1.27 8.11
N LEU A 66 -14.34 0.22 8.91
CA LEU A 66 -13.89 0.33 10.30
C LEU A 66 -12.39 0.61 10.43
N ILE A 67 -11.59 0.29 9.40
CA ILE A 67 -10.12 0.42 9.46
C ILE A 67 -9.69 1.88 9.74
N PRO A 68 -10.14 2.91 8.98
CA PRO A 68 -9.74 4.28 9.25
C PRO A 68 -10.23 4.81 10.61
N LEU A 69 -11.38 4.36 11.09
CA LEU A 69 -11.90 4.69 12.42
C LEU A 69 -10.96 4.19 13.52
N VAL A 70 -10.62 2.91 13.49
CA VAL A 70 -9.70 2.29 14.46
C VAL A 70 -8.30 2.92 14.37
N ALA A 71 -7.83 3.20 13.16
CA ALA A 71 -6.53 3.84 12.97
C ALA A 71 -6.47 5.22 13.65
N LYS A 72 -7.50 6.04 13.49
CA LYS A 72 -7.59 7.35 14.15
C LYS A 72 -7.65 7.24 15.68
N GLU A 73 -8.40 6.30 16.21
CA GLU A 73 -8.46 6.03 17.65
C GLU A 73 -7.09 5.63 18.22
N MET A 74 -6.24 4.98 17.42
CA MET A 74 -4.87 4.62 17.79
C MET A 74 -3.83 5.70 17.42
N GLY A 75 -4.26 6.88 16.97
CA GLY A 75 -3.39 8.03 16.67
C GLY A 75 -2.62 7.92 15.36
N LEU A 76 -3.08 7.08 14.42
CA LEU A 76 -2.49 6.93 13.09
C LEU A 76 -3.16 7.88 12.08
N ASN A 77 -2.40 8.30 11.09
CA ASN A 77 -2.93 8.93 9.89
C ASN A 77 -3.33 7.86 8.87
N THR A 78 -4.19 8.24 7.92
CA THR A 78 -4.86 7.28 7.03
C THR A 78 -4.78 7.70 5.56
N LEU A 79 -4.39 6.77 4.71
CA LEU A 79 -4.64 6.80 3.28
C LEU A 79 -5.73 5.75 3.00
N VAL A 80 -6.90 6.20 2.57
CA VAL A 80 -8.09 5.35 2.44
C VAL A 80 -8.52 5.26 0.99
N GLY A 81 -8.63 4.04 0.48
CA GLY A 81 -9.01 3.75 -0.89
C GLY A 81 -10.48 3.36 -1.04
N ALA A 82 -11.10 3.81 -2.12
CA ALA A 82 -12.28 3.21 -2.71
C ALA A 82 -11.81 2.18 -3.76
N TRP A 83 -12.10 0.90 -3.54
CA TRP A 83 -11.75 -0.15 -4.49
C TRP A 83 -12.71 -0.14 -5.68
N LEU A 84 -12.23 0.27 -6.84
CA LEU A 84 -13.00 0.25 -8.07
C LEU A 84 -12.71 -1.02 -8.88
N GLY A 85 -13.68 -1.44 -9.68
CA GLY A 85 -13.59 -2.56 -10.60
C GLY A 85 -14.70 -2.50 -11.66
N THR A 86 -15.05 -3.64 -12.24
CA THR A 86 -16.05 -3.73 -13.33
C THR A 86 -17.51 -3.56 -12.85
N ASP A 87 -17.78 -3.69 -11.54
CA ASP A 87 -19.13 -3.52 -10.98
C ASP A 87 -19.40 -2.06 -10.60
N SER A 88 -20.17 -1.37 -11.45
CA SER A 88 -20.48 0.05 -11.27
C SER A 88 -21.33 0.34 -10.01
N ALA A 89 -22.12 -0.62 -9.52
CA ALA A 89 -22.89 -0.45 -8.28
C ALA A 89 -21.97 -0.50 -7.07
N LYS A 90 -21.02 -1.44 -7.07
CA LYS A 90 -19.99 -1.54 -6.04
C LYS A 90 -19.08 -0.32 -6.03
N ASN A 91 -18.68 0.17 -7.20
CA ASN A 91 -17.86 1.36 -7.33
C ASN A 91 -18.54 2.59 -6.67
N ARG A 92 -19.85 2.74 -6.85
CA ARG A 92 -20.60 3.84 -6.19
C ARG A 92 -20.67 3.66 -4.68
N GLU A 93 -20.91 2.44 -4.20
CA GLU A 93 -20.92 2.13 -2.76
C GLU A 93 -19.57 2.50 -2.12
N GLU A 94 -18.46 2.12 -2.75
CA GLU A 94 -17.11 2.44 -2.29
C GLU A 94 -16.88 3.96 -2.24
N ILE A 95 -17.25 4.70 -3.28
CA ILE A 95 -17.09 6.16 -3.32
C ILE A 95 -18.00 6.84 -2.28
N ASP A 96 -19.26 6.41 -2.15
CA ASP A 96 -20.20 6.96 -1.19
C ASP A 96 -19.69 6.80 0.24
N THR A 97 -19.16 5.63 0.57
CA THR A 97 -18.58 5.33 1.88
C THR A 97 -17.30 6.12 2.13
N LEU A 98 -16.39 6.19 1.13
CA LEU A 98 -15.14 6.97 1.24
C LEU A 98 -15.47 8.45 1.54
N VAL A 99 -16.44 9.02 0.82
CA VAL A 99 -16.89 10.42 1.03
C VAL A 99 -17.46 10.61 2.44
N ALA A 100 -18.29 9.67 2.91
CA ALA A 100 -18.85 9.75 4.27
C ALA A 100 -17.74 9.72 5.33
N LEU A 101 -16.80 8.78 5.25
CA LEU A 101 -15.64 8.69 6.16
C LEU A 101 -14.75 9.94 6.11
N ALA A 102 -14.59 10.55 4.94
CA ALA A 102 -13.85 11.80 4.80
C ALA A 102 -14.53 12.96 5.54
N HIS A 103 -15.87 13.04 5.49
CA HIS A 103 -16.63 14.03 6.26
C HIS A 103 -16.63 13.75 7.78
N GLU A 104 -16.44 12.51 8.20
CA GLU A 104 -16.20 12.15 9.61
C GLU A 104 -14.78 12.52 10.10
N GLY A 105 -13.89 12.95 9.18
CA GLY A 105 -12.53 13.38 9.52
C GLY A 105 -11.54 12.23 9.74
N VAL A 106 -11.85 11.02 9.25
CA VAL A 106 -11.00 9.84 9.43
C VAL A 106 -10.19 9.49 8.18
N VAL A 107 -10.21 10.33 7.15
CA VAL A 107 -9.46 10.20 5.90
C VAL A 107 -8.51 11.40 5.76
N ASP A 108 -7.19 11.17 5.80
CA ASP A 108 -6.20 12.22 5.57
C ASP A 108 -5.80 12.34 4.09
N VAL A 109 -5.82 11.22 3.36
CA VAL A 109 -5.63 11.15 1.90
C VAL A 109 -6.64 10.16 1.34
N ALA A 110 -7.36 10.56 0.30
CA ALA A 110 -8.32 9.71 -0.40
C ALA A 110 -7.72 9.13 -1.68
N ALA A 111 -7.89 7.83 -1.91
CA ALA A 111 -7.54 7.18 -3.16
C ALA A 111 -8.80 6.67 -3.87
N VAL A 112 -8.98 7.03 -5.13
CA VAL A 112 -10.12 6.61 -5.96
C VAL A 112 -9.62 5.64 -7.01
N GLY A 113 -9.83 4.34 -6.76
CA GLY A 113 -9.32 3.23 -7.58
C GLY A 113 -7.90 2.80 -7.21
N ASN A 114 -7.62 1.53 -7.47
CA ASN A 114 -6.31 0.91 -7.33
C ASN A 114 -6.05 0.01 -8.53
N GLU A 115 -5.07 0.36 -9.37
CA GLU A 115 -4.58 -0.42 -10.52
C GLU A 115 -5.65 -0.86 -11.52
N VAL A 116 -6.77 -0.14 -11.60
CA VAL A 116 -7.88 -0.50 -12.48
C VAL A 116 -7.56 -0.29 -13.96
N LEU A 117 -6.63 0.64 -14.28
CA LEU A 117 -6.13 0.83 -15.64
C LEU A 117 -5.07 -0.21 -15.97
N TYR A 118 -4.16 -0.51 -15.03
CA TYR A 118 -3.20 -1.59 -15.17
C TYR A 118 -3.87 -2.96 -15.41
N ARG A 119 -4.98 -3.24 -14.72
CA ARG A 119 -5.76 -4.49 -14.91
C ARG A 119 -6.77 -4.44 -16.06
N ASP A 120 -6.86 -3.31 -16.77
CA ASP A 120 -7.81 -3.10 -17.88
C ASP A 120 -9.28 -3.40 -17.49
N GLU A 121 -9.66 -3.03 -16.25
CA GLU A 121 -11.00 -3.28 -15.69
C GLU A 121 -12.01 -2.19 -16.06
N ILE A 122 -11.57 -0.94 -16.14
CA ILE A 122 -12.37 0.20 -16.58
C ILE A 122 -11.52 1.09 -17.51
N SER A 123 -12.18 1.89 -18.34
CA SER A 123 -11.50 2.85 -19.20
C SER A 123 -10.98 4.08 -18.44
N GLU A 124 -10.02 4.79 -19.03
CA GLU A 124 -9.53 6.06 -18.48
C GLU A 124 -10.66 7.09 -18.31
N ASP A 125 -11.60 7.16 -19.26
CA ASP A 125 -12.73 8.09 -19.18
C ASP A 125 -13.65 7.75 -18.00
N GLU A 126 -13.98 6.47 -17.79
CA GLU A 126 -14.77 6.03 -16.63
C GLU A 126 -14.06 6.30 -15.29
N LEU A 127 -12.74 6.06 -15.21
CA LEU A 127 -11.97 6.41 -14.01
C LEU A 127 -12.05 7.91 -13.73
N LEU A 128 -11.87 8.75 -14.75
CA LEU A 128 -11.92 10.20 -14.60
C LEU A 128 -13.32 10.70 -14.18
N GLU A 129 -14.40 10.04 -14.61
CA GLU A 129 -15.76 10.33 -14.14
C GLU A 129 -15.92 10.01 -12.66
N TYR A 130 -15.44 8.84 -12.19
CA TYR A 130 -15.46 8.49 -10.77
C TYR A 130 -14.59 9.44 -9.92
N MET A 131 -13.41 9.82 -10.41
CA MET A 131 -12.55 10.79 -9.73
C MET A 131 -13.21 12.17 -9.64
N ALA A 132 -13.87 12.62 -10.71
CA ALA A 132 -14.57 13.91 -10.71
C ALA A 132 -15.76 13.92 -9.74
N ASP A 133 -16.55 12.82 -9.69
CA ASP A 133 -17.65 12.67 -8.71
C ASP A 133 -17.10 12.70 -7.28
N ALA A 134 -16.10 11.90 -6.98
CA ALA A 134 -15.48 11.86 -5.66
C ALA A 134 -14.93 13.24 -5.26
N ARG A 135 -14.19 13.92 -6.17
CA ARG A 135 -13.60 15.24 -5.89
C ARG A 135 -14.67 16.30 -5.58
N ALA A 136 -15.79 16.27 -6.30
CA ALA A 136 -16.89 17.23 -6.06
C ALA A 136 -17.55 17.08 -4.67
N ARG A 137 -17.42 15.91 -4.07
CA ARG A 137 -18.11 15.55 -2.82
C ARG A 137 -17.16 15.46 -1.61
N LEU A 138 -15.89 15.21 -1.81
CA LEU A 138 -14.88 15.17 -0.75
C LEU A 138 -14.64 16.55 -0.13
N PRO A 139 -14.35 16.65 1.17
CA PRO A 139 -13.90 17.89 1.79
C PRO A 139 -12.68 18.46 1.04
N ALA A 140 -12.61 19.77 0.85
CA ALA A 140 -11.52 20.43 0.14
C ALA A 140 -10.14 20.25 0.84
N SER A 141 -10.14 19.93 2.13
CA SER A 141 -8.95 19.67 2.93
C SER A 141 -8.35 18.27 2.70
N VAL A 142 -9.10 17.34 2.09
CA VAL A 142 -8.66 15.97 1.84
C VAL A 142 -8.10 15.87 0.43
N PRO A 143 -6.78 15.75 0.24
CA PRO A 143 -6.20 15.54 -1.09
C PRO A 143 -6.63 14.18 -1.62
N MET A 144 -6.91 14.12 -2.92
CA MET A 144 -7.35 12.93 -3.63
C MET A 144 -6.36 12.55 -4.73
N GLY A 145 -6.14 11.25 -4.91
CA GLY A 145 -5.37 10.69 -6.02
C GLY A 145 -5.95 9.38 -6.52
N TYR A 146 -5.36 8.89 -7.58
CA TYR A 146 -5.55 7.53 -8.09
C TYR A 146 -4.29 6.72 -7.78
N VAL A 147 -4.43 5.42 -7.54
CA VAL A 147 -3.29 4.53 -7.27
C VAL A 147 -3.04 3.63 -8.47
N ASP A 148 -1.84 3.69 -9.02
CA ASP A 148 -1.40 2.74 -10.06
C ASP A 148 0.13 2.63 -10.12
N ALA A 149 0.62 1.75 -11.01
CA ALA A 149 2.03 1.62 -11.32
C ALA A 149 2.61 2.96 -11.82
N TYR A 150 3.88 3.22 -11.54
CA TYR A 150 4.52 4.50 -11.83
C TYR A 150 4.45 4.91 -13.31
N TYR A 151 4.50 3.96 -14.24
CA TYR A 151 4.45 4.23 -15.68
C TYR A 151 3.05 4.62 -16.18
N GLU A 152 1.97 4.24 -15.47
CA GLU A 152 0.62 4.67 -15.82
C GLU A 152 0.49 6.21 -15.74
N PHE A 153 1.19 6.84 -14.81
CA PHE A 153 1.22 8.31 -14.73
C PHE A 153 2.06 8.96 -15.83
N GLU A 154 3.07 8.27 -16.38
CA GLU A 154 3.83 8.75 -17.53
C GLU A 154 2.99 8.74 -18.81
N ASP A 155 2.22 7.67 -18.99
CA ASP A 155 1.45 7.42 -20.22
C ASP A 155 0.07 8.11 -20.20
N ARG A 156 -0.42 8.51 -19.01
CA ARG A 156 -1.78 9.06 -18.83
C ARG A 156 -1.79 10.44 -18.17
N PRO A 157 -1.42 11.50 -18.91
CA PRO A 157 -1.33 12.85 -18.34
C PRO A 157 -2.68 13.39 -17.83
N ARG A 158 -3.83 12.94 -18.37
CA ARG A 158 -5.16 13.34 -17.89
C ARG A 158 -5.43 12.83 -16.47
N VAL A 159 -5.02 11.59 -16.17
CA VAL A 159 -5.14 11.01 -14.84
C VAL A 159 -4.21 11.75 -13.88
N THR A 160 -2.96 11.99 -14.29
CA THR A 160 -2.00 12.80 -13.52
C THR A 160 -2.55 14.20 -13.20
N ASP A 161 -3.20 14.84 -14.16
CA ASP A 161 -3.80 16.18 -13.98
C ASP A 161 -4.99 16.17 -13.03
N ALA A 162 -5.80 15.12 -13.02
CA ALA A 162 -6.96 14.94 -12.16
C ALA A 162 -6.63 14.69 -10.68
N CYS A 163 -5.40 14.26 -10.37
CA CYS A 163 -4.94 14.00 -9.02
C CYS A 163 -4.50 15.29 -8.29
N ASP A 164 -4.84 15.44 -7.00
CA ASP A 164 -4.22 16.44 -6.11
C ASP A 164 -2.84 15.94 -5.63
N VAL A 165 -2.69 14.63 -5.47
CA VAL A 165 -1.49 13.92 -5.04
C VAL A 165 -1.27 12.69 -5.92
N ILE A 166 -0.03 12.42 -6.31
CA ILE A 166 0.33 11.23 -7.09
C ILE A 166 0.53 10.06 -6.13
N LEU A 167 -0.26 9.02 -6.30
CA LEU A 167 -0.25 7.82 -5.47
C LEU A 167 0.25 6.65 -6.33
N SER A 168 1.48 6.20 -6.11
CA SER A 168 2.08 5.25 -7.04
C SER A 168 2.66 4.02 -6.39
N ASN A 169 2.38 2.85 -6.98
CA ASN A 169 2.99 1.59 -6.64
C ASN A 169 4.34 1.44 -7.36
N CYS A 170 5.39 1.10 -6.61
CA CYS A 170 6.76 0.96 -7.10
C CYS A 170 7.33 -0.39 -6.68
N TYR A 171 7.26 -1.37 -7.57
CA TYR A 171 7.66 -2.75 -7.28
C TYR A 171 8.82 -3.23 -8.16
N PRO A 172 10.08 -3.08 -7.74
CA PRO A 172 11.22 -3.68 -8.47
C PRO A 172 11.09 -5.19 -8.64
N PHE A 173 10.42 -5.89 -7.73
CA PHE A 173 10.17 -7.32 -7.84
C PHE A 173 9.35 -7.66 -9.08
N TRP A 174 8.23 -6.98 -9.30
CA TRP A 174 7.35 -7.22 -10.46
C TRP A 174 7.93 -6.72 -11.80
N GLU A 175 8.98 -5.91 -11.74
CA GLU A 175 9.81 -5.56 -12.91
C GLU A 175 10.93 -6.60 -13.18
N GLY A 176 11.00 -7.66 -12.39
CA GLY A 176 12.01 -8.70 -12.54
C GLY A 176 13.42 -8.24 -12.19
N CYS A 177 13.55 -7.15 -11.43
CA CYS A 177 14.84 -6.58 -11.07
C CYS A 177 15.57 -7.46 -10.06
N ALA A 178 16.82 -7.84 -10.35
CA ALA A 178 17.62 -8.61 -9.41
C ALA A 178 17.84 -7.82 -8.11
N HIS A 179 17.69 -8.48 -6.97
CA HIS A 179 17.70 -7.89 -5.63
C HIS A 179 18.84 -6.87 -5.35
N PRO A 180 20.11 -7.07 -5.79
CA PRO A 180 21.16 -6.09 -5.54
C PRO A 180 20.89 -4.69 -6.13
N TYR A 181 20.07 -4.62 -7.18
CA TYR A 181 19.74 -3.38 -7.90
C TYR A 181 18.35 -2.82 -7.52
N ALA A 182 17.57 -3.52 -6.72
CA ALA A 182 16.17 -3.21 -6.46
C ALA A 182 15.95 -1.79 -5.91
N ILE A 183 16.79 -1.34 -4.97
CA ILE A 183 16.67 0.02 -4.41
C ILE A 183 17.02 1.09 -5.44
N LEU A 184 18.05 0.89 -6.24
CA LEU A 184 18.41 1.82 -7.32
C LEU A 184 17.27 1.93 -8.35
N TYR A 185 16.62 0.80 -8.66
CA TYR A 185 15.50 0.79 -9.59
C TYR A 185 14.27 1.49 -9.00
N MET A 186 13.95 1.26 -7.73
CA MET A 186 12.87 1.98 -7.04
C MET A 186 13.12 3.50 -7.02
N GLN A 187 14.37 3.92 -6.77
CA GLN A 187 14.76 5.32 -6.85
C GLN A 187 14.57 5.91 -8.26
N ASP A 188 14.82 5.12 -9.30
CA ASP A 188 14.58 5.55 -10.68
C ASP A 188 13.07 5.69 -10.95
N MET A 189 12.24 4.74 -10.52
CA MET A 189 10.77 4.85 -10.59
C MET A 189 10.28 6.14 -9.95
N TYR A 190 10.76 6.46 -8.75
CA TYR A 190 10.39 7.70 -8.06
C TYR A 190 10.85 8.95 -8.81
N ARG A 191 12.07 8.96 -9.37
CA ARG A 191 12.57 10.08 -10.19
C ARG A 191 11.77 10.26 -11.48
N ARG A 192 11.27 9.17 -12.06
CA ARG A 192 10.38 9.22 -13.22
C ARG A 192 9.05 9.88 -12.85
N LEU A 193 8.46 9.49 -11.72
CA LEU A 193 7.25 10.15 -11.19
C LEU A 193 7.47 11.65 -10.96
N GLN A 194 8.60 12.06 -10.39
CA GLN A 194 8.93 13.48 -10.19
C GLN A 194 8.88 14.30 -11.47
N LYS A 195 9.26 13.72 -12.62
CA LYS A 195 9.23 14.40 -13.92
C LYS A 195 7.82 14.70 -14.40
N VAL A 196 6.86 13.78 -14.13
CA VAL A 196 5.48 13.89 -14.61
C VAL A 196 4.52 14.48 -13.57
N ALA A 197 4.89 14.46 -12.32
CA ALA A 197 4.06 14.96 -11.21
C ALA A 197 3.82 16.49 -11.24
N ARG A 198 4.59 17.24 -12.01
CA ARG A 198 4.44 18.71 -12.18
C ARG A 198 4.41 19.47 -10.84
N GLY A 199 5.25 19.05 -9.89
CA GLY A 199 5.33 19.65 -8.56
C GLY A 199 4.27 19.22 -7.55
N LYS A 200 3.39 18.28 -7.92
CA LYS A 200 2.45 17.67 -6.98
C LYS A 200 3.20 16.80 -5.98
N ARG A 201 2.62 16.65 -4.78
CA ARG A 201 3.06 15.68 -3.77
C ARG A 201 3.03 14.26 -4.36
N ILE A 202 4.06 13.48 -4.05
CA ILE A 202 4.15 12.07 -4.47
C ILE A 202 4.21 11.20 -3.23
N ILE A 203 3.40 10.15 -3.19
CA ILE A 203 3.44 9.12 -2.17
C ILE A 203 3.68 7.78 -2.87
N ILE A 204 4.68 7.03 -2.45
CA ILE A 204 4.82 5.63 -2.83
C ILE A 204 3.80 4.85 -2.00
N THR A 205 2.74 4.39 -2.64
CA THR A 205 1.61 3.73 -1.96
C THR A 205 1.85 2.27 -1.69
N GLU A 206 2.70 1.64 -2.48
CA GLU A 206 3.14 0.27 -2.26
C GLU A 206 4.57 0.07 -2.76
N THR A 207 5.36 -0.60 -1.95
CA THR A 207 6.62 -1.23 -2.32
C THR A 207 6.92 -2.35 -1.34
N GLY A 208 7.58 -3.41 -1.79
CA GLY A 208 7.89 -4.56 -0.94
C GLY A 208 8.74 -5.59 -1.66
N TRP A 209 9.04 -6.67 -0.95
CA TRP A 209 9.73 -7.84 -1.48
C TRP A 209 9.21 -9.09 -0.78
N PRO A 210 8.81 -10.15 -1.52
CA PRO A 210 8.26 -11.36 -0.92
C PRO A 210 9.34 -12.20 -0.24
N SER A 211 9.00 -12.79 0.90
CA SER A 211 9.93 -13.63 1.67
C SER A 211 9.98 -15.09 1.22
N ALA A 212 9.02 -15.51 0.38
CA ALA A 212 8.92 -16.88 -0.15
C ALA A 212 8.08 -16.90 -1.42
N GLY A 213 7.94 -18.06 -2.07
CA GLY A 213 6.98 -18.32 -3.16
C GLY A 213 7.60 -18.40 -4.56
N GLY A 214 8.89 -18.14 -4.75
CA GLY A 214 9.54 -18.33 -6.05
C GLY A 214 10.22 -17.08 -6.62
N HIS A 215 10.17 -16.90 -7.93
CA HIS A 215 10.88 -15.82 -8.62
C HIS A 215 10.01 -15.23 -9.74
N PHE A 216 10.33 -13.98 -10.10
CA PHE A 216 9.79 -13.32 -11.28
C PHE A 216 10.98 -12.75 -12.09
N TYR A 217 11.29 -13.37 -13.25
CA TYR A 217 12.51 -13.11 -14.01
C TYR A 217 13.78 -13.15 -13.14
N GLY A 218 14.49 -12.01 -12.98
CA GLY A 218 15.70 -11.90 -12.17
C GLY A 218 15.45 -11.58 -10.68
N ALA A 219 14.20 -11.37 -10.28
CA ALA A 219 13.82 -11.12 -8.89
C ALA A 219 13.51 -12.45 -8.19
N GLU A 220 14.26 -12.78 -7.14
CA GLU A 220 14.07 -14.00 -6.34
C GLU A 220 13.52 -13.66 -4.96
N SER A 221 12.47 -14.37 -4.54
CA SER A 221 11.94 -14.25 -3.17
C SER A 221 12.86 -14.98 -2.19
N SER A 222 13.09 -14.38 -1.04
CA SER A 222 13.78 -15.03 0.08
C SER A 222 13.58 -14.24 1.37
N PRO A 223 13.63 -14.87 2.55
CA PRO A 223 13.54 -14.14 3.83
C PRO A 223 14.64 -13.08 3.97
N GLN A 224 15.86 -13.40 3.58
CA GLN A 224 16.98 -12.46 3.62
C GLN A 224 16.81 -11.31 2.63
N GLY A 225 16.37 -11.60 1.40
CA GLY A 225 16.10 -10.57 0.39
C GLY A 225 14.99 -9.61 0.84
N ALA A 226 13.88 -10.15 1.34
CA ALA A 226 12.78 -9.35 1.87
C ALA A 226 13.22 -8.45 3.03
N TYR A 227 13.99 -8.99 3.98
CA TYR A 227 14.53 -8.23 5.09
C TYR A 227 15.45 -7.08 4.65
N LEU A 228 16.41 -7.38 3.78
CA LEU A 228 17.35 -6.38 3.28
C LEU A 228 16.68 -5.31 2.42
N TYR A 229 15.67 -5.69 1.63
CA TYR A 229 14.88 -4.74 0.86
C TYR A 229 14.11 -3.80 1.78
N PHE A 230 13.41 -4.36 2.78
CA PHE A 230 12.68 -3.57 3.77
C PHE A 230 13.57 -2.53 4.44
N LEU A 231 14.71 -2.95 5.02
CA LEU A 231 15.63 -2.04 5.69
C LEU A 231 16.07 -0.90 4.77
N LYS A 232 16.58 -1.25 3.57
CA LYS A 232 17.12 -0.25 2.64
C LYS A 232 16.06 0.69 2.09
N ALA A 233 14.85 0.18 1.81
CA ALA A 233 13.75 1.00 1.31
C ALA A 233 13.30 2.02 2.36
N MET A 234 13.12 1.59 3.61
CA MET A 234 12.68 2.47 4.68
C MET A 234 13.77 3.47 5.11
N GLU A 235 15.04 3.07 5.10
CA GLU A 235 16.16 3.98 5.34
C GLU A 235 16.23 5.07 4.28
N TRP A 236 16.18 4.69 3.00
CA TRP A 236 16.17 5.66 1.91
C TRP A 236 14.97 6.63 2.01
N ALA A 237 13.79 6.10 2.31
CA ALA A 237 12.61 6.94 2.50
C ALA A 237 12.79 7.94 3.66
N ALA A 238 13.40 7.51 4.76
CA ALA A 238 13.68 8.38 5.90
C ALA A 238 14.75 9.44 5.59
N GLU A 239 15.84 9.06 4.90
CA GLU A 239 16.94 9.94 4.53
C GLU A 239 16.51 11.04 3.56
N GLU A 240 15.66 10.72 2.58
CA GLU A 240 15.20 11.68 1.56
C GLU A 240 13.80 12.26 1.86
N ASN A 241 13.22 11.98 3.05
CA ASN A 241 11.87 12.41 3.46
C ASN A 241 10.79 12.02 2.44
N ILE A 242 10.86 10.80 1.94
CA ILE A 242 9.88 10.25 1.00
C ILE A 242 8.73 9.60 1.77
N GLU A 243 7.51 9.95 1.40
CA GLU A 243 6.30 9.35 1.92
C GLU A 243 6.10 8.00 1.25
N MET A 244 6.20 6.92 2.04
CA MET A 244 6.18 5.56 1.53
C MET A 244 5.37 4.63 2.44
N PHE A 245 4.54 3.80 1.82
CA PHE A 245 3.87 2.68 2.47
C PHE A 245 4.55 1.38 2.07
N TYR A 246 5.03 0.62 3.06
CA TYR A 246 5.56 -0.71 2.81
C TYR A 246 4.41 -1.71 2.62
N PHE A 247 4.51 -2.56 1.64
CA PHE A 247 3.56 -3.64 1.38
C PHE A 247 4.17 -4.97 1.82
N SER A 248 3.65 -5.61 2.87
CA SER A 248 2.48 -5.25 3.64
C SER A 248 2.67 -5.54 5.15
N SER A 249 1.63 -5.34 5.94
CA SER A 249 1.68 -5.62 7.37
C SER A 249 1.77 -7.12 7.65
N PHE A 250 0.83 -7.91 7.16
CA PHE A 250 0.75 -9.34 7.43
C PHE A 250 0.77 -10.15 6.14
N ASP A 251 1.28 -11.39 6.24
CA ASP A 251 1.13 -12.35 5.17
C ASP A 251 -0.35 -12.62 4.89
N GLU A 252 -0.68 -12.79 3.60
CA GLU A 252 -2.06 -12.93 3.11
C GLU A 252 -2.25 -14.28 2.38
N PRO A 253 -2.51 -15.37 3.14
CA PRO A 253 -2.62 -16.72 2.57
C PRO A 253 -3.65 -16.88 1.44
N TRP A 254 -4.68 -16.02 1.41
CA TRP A 254 -5.72 -16.06 0.39
C TRP A 254 -5.19 -15.73 -1.02
N LYS A 255 -4.10 -15.01 -1.14
CA LYS A 255 -3.49 -14.63 -2.44
C LYS A 255 -2.85 -15.78 -3.20
N VAL A 256 -2.52 -16.90 -2.53
CA VAL A 256 -1.96 -18.09 -3.21
C VAL A 256 -2.95 -18.73 -4.18
N ALA A 257 -4.24 -18.59 -3.92
CA ALA A 257 -5.28 -19.32 -4.64
C ALA A 257 -6.00 -18.48 -5.72
N GLY A 258 -5.78 -17.18 -5.82
CA GLY A 258 -6.78 -16.32 -6.44
C GLY A 258 -6.35 -15.37 -7.55
N GLU A 259 -5.13 -14.90 -7.61
CA GLU A 259 -4.75 -13.92 -8.62
C GLU A 259 -3.89 -14.56 -9.71
N ALA A 260 -4.44 -14.58 -10.93
CA ALA A 260 -3.75 -15.07 -12.10
C ALA A 260 -2.49 -14.21 -12.36
N GLY A 261 -1.30 -14.77 -12.13
CA GLY A 261 -0.02 -14.14 -12.44
C GLY A 261 0.93 -13.94 -11.27
N GLU A 262 0.43 -13.83 -10.02
CA GLU A 262 1.31 -13.62 -8.86
C GLU A 262 2.00 -14.91 -8.35
N GLY A 263 1.50 -16.07 -8.72
CA GLY A 263 2.01 -17.34 -8.20
C GLY A 263 1.96 -17.39 -6.68
N ASP A 264 2.80 -18.24 -6.09
CA ASP A 264 2.85 -18.42 -4.63
C ASP A 264 3.40 -17.20 -3.88
N VAL A 265 4.04 -16.24 -4.55
CA VAL A 265 4.67 -15.08 -3.88
C VAL A 265 3.63 -14.13 -3.26
N GLY A 266 2.42 -14.06 -3.79
CA GLY A 266 1.36 -13.17 -3.33
C GLY A 266 1.08 -13.26 -1.82
N ALA A 267 1.25 -14.44 -1.24
CA ALA A 267 0.98 -14.68 0.18
C ALA A 267 2.05 -14.17 1.16
N TYR A 268 3.28 -13.82 0.70
CA TYR A 268 4.45 -13.71 1.57
C TYR A 268 5.08 -12.32 1.65
N TRP A 269 4.29 -11.27 1.47
CA TRP A 269 4.75 -9.88 1.48
C TRP A 269 4.75 -9.21 2.86
N GLY A 270 4.11 -9.82 3.86
CA GLY A 270 3.97 -9.26 5.19
C GLY A 270 5.29 -9.11 5.93
N LEU A 271 5.39 -8.08 6.78
CA LEU A 271 6.44 -7.99 7.81
C LEU A 271 6.16 -8.96 8.95
N TRP A 272 4.90 -9.22 9.24
CA TRP A 272 4.44 -10.25 10.16
C TRP A 272 3.86 -11.43 9.37
N ASP A 273 4.06 -12.64 9.88
CA ASP A 273 3.49 -13.85 9.30
C ASP A 273 1.96 -13.92 9.52
N LYS A 274 1.31 -14.92 8.93
CA LYS A 274 -0.14 -15.17 9.11
C LYS A 274 -0.57 -15.39 10.57
N SER A 275 0.37 -15.75 11.44
CA SER A 275 0.18 -15.94 12.89
C SER A 275 0.53 -14.68 13.69
N GLU A 276 0.67 -13.54 13.02
CA GLU A 276 0.95 -12.23 13.62
C GLU A 276 2.32 -12.14 14.31
N ARG A 277 3.29 -12.99 13.94
CA ARG A 277 4.67 -12.95 14.44
C ARG A 277 5.55 -12.18 13.48
N PHE A 278 6.35 -11.25 14.02
CA PHE A 278 7.32 -10.50 13.23
C PHE A 278 8.36 -11.45 12.62
N LYS A 279 8.61 -11.33 11.30
CA LYS A 279 9.45 -12.29 10.57
C LYS A 279 10.96 -12.07 10.74
N TYR A 280 11.37 -10.88 11.12
CA TYR A 280 12.78 -10.43 11.09
C TYR A 280 13.36 -10.09 12.46
N ALA A 281 12.64 -10.30 13.55
CA ALA A 281 13.18 -10.07 14.87
C ALA A 281 14.24 -11.12 15.21
N PRO A 282 15.36 -10.76 15.84
CA PRO A 282 16.10 -11.72 16.62
C PRO A 282 15.14 -12.24 17.68
N ILE A 283 15.00 -13.54 17.76
CA ILE A 283 14.23 -14.17 18.85
C ILE A 283 15.00 -13.86 20.12
N PRO A 284 14.40 -13.19 21.12
CA PRO A 284 15.07 -12.93 22.37
C PRO A 284 15.40 -14.21 23.12
#